data_28e4a6c6bf4ceef059737e33d2936e53
#
_entry.id   28e4a6c6bf4ceef059737e33d2936e53
#
_cell.length_a   1.000
_cell.length_b   1.000
_cell.length_c   1.000
_cell.angle_alpha   90.00
_cell.angle_beta   90.00
_cell.angle_gamma   90.00
#
_symmetry.space_group_name_H-M   'P 1'
#
loop_
_entity.id
_entity.type
_entity.pdbx_description
1 polymer ?
#
loop_
_entity_poly.entity_id
_entity_poly.type
_entity_poly.pdbx_seq_one_letter_code
_entity_poly.pdbx_strand_id
1 'polypeptide(L)'
;MLISMSDSRFHDLSASFMLRRQWLLGCSALAACLSVAPLSAKASLDKSRLTLVLDDRTSLAHLPLLLSEQLGFFKAEGLEIEWVEQASQTAAMAALTQATVDVMSASYDSALILKQKGFDAVCIAQIARTPQWALGVSNKNVPNFKTMADLRGKRIGLMDAEGSAQRCLSFSMLRSGLKPNDIQWVYLNSSLHALVAARSGAVDALFASDPVMTALEKKDDLTVVSNFRTLKQTQQVFGGLLPGNCLLVSQAFVQQHPKTCQALVSAVVRCLKWLRTAGPSDLLRNMVDNPVVPDRLVYLNAVDNLRESYSLDGLLTPEAQQVSLRMLRLLDPRLLSATLAWQGTVNNEFVRAAKQRFRM
;
A
#
# COMPACT_ATOMS: atom_id res chain seq x y z
N MET A 1 -20.88 -84.55 55.83
CA MET A 1 -22.34 -84.65 55.75
C MET A 1 -22.75 -83.99 54.43
N LEU A 2 -22.66 -84.75 53.35
CA LEU A 2 -23.78 -85.35 52.62
C LEU A 2 -24.86 -84.28 52.30
N ILE A 3 -25.06 -83.98 51.02
CA ILE A 3 -26.19 -84.28 50.13
C ILE A 3 -26.10 -83.27 49.00
N SER A 4 -25.73 -83.64 47.76
CA SER A 4 -26.51 -84.23 46.66
C SER A 4 -27.69 -83.37 46.19
N MET A 5 -27.68 -83.08 44.92
CA MET A 5 -28.71 -83.14 43.85
C MET A 5 -28.46 -82.01 42.83
N SER A 6 -27.97 -82.32 41.69
CA SER A 6 -28.65 -82.79 40.46
C SER A 6 -29.47 -81.67 39.78
N ASP A 7 -29.00 -81.31 38.70
CA ASP A 7 -29.60 -81.49 37.35
C ASP A 7 -30.42 -80.34 36.73
N SER A 8 -30.17 -80.23 35.49
CA SER A 8 -30.97 -79.59 34.41
C SER A 8 -31.06 -78.07 34.34
N ARG A 9 -30.28 -77.52 33.38
CA ARG A 9 -30.79 -76.67 32.29
C ARG A 9 -29.65 -76.27 31.35
N PHE A 10 -29.26 -77.15 30.49
CA PHE A 10 -28.66 -76.83 29.22
C PHE A 10 -29.80 -76.83 28.21
N HIS A 11 -30.30 -75.66 27.84
CA HIS A 11 -30.95 -75.30 26.58
C HIS A 11 -31.43 -73.82 26.73
N ASP A 12 -30.68 -72.89 26.24
CA ASP A 12 -31.12 -71.61 25.66
C ASP A 12 -29.99 -70.62 25.58
N LEU A 13 -28.93 -70.97 24.88
CA LEU A 13 -27.83 -69.97 24.60
C LEU A 13 -27.46 -69.84 23.12
N SER A 14 -28.25 -70.44 22.21
CA SER A 14 -27.94 -70.35 20.76
C SER A 14 -28.76 -69.32 20.01
N ALA A 15 -29.81 -68.74 20.58
CA ALA A 15 -30.62 -67.69 19.87
C ALA A 15 -30.19 -66.24 20.10
N SER A 16 -29.43 -66.00 21.16
CA SER A 16 -29.00 -64.59 21.45
C SER A 16 -27.72 -64.10 20.73
N PHE A 17 -26.96 -65.01 20.12
CA PHE A 17 -25.71 -64.64 19.43
C PHE A 17 -25.89 -64.26 17.97
N MET A 18 -26.99 -64.64 17.30
CA MET A 18 -27.25 -64.28 15.92
C MET A 18 -27.86 -62.86 15.74
N LEU A 19 -28.59 -62.36 16.72
CA LEU A 19 -29.22 -61.03 16.67
C LEU A 19 -28.24 -59.86 16.97
N ARG A 20 -27.13 -60.12 17.66
CA ARG A 20 -26.12 -59.11 17.92
C ARG A 20 -25.14 -58.87 16.75
N ARG A 21 -25.03 -59.86 15.84
CA ARG A 21 -24.13 -59.78 14.70
C ARG A 21 -24.72 -58.99 13.52
N GLN A 22 -26.04 -58.86 13.43
CA GLN A 22 -26.71 -58.07 12.38
C GLN A 22 -26.87 -56.60 12.73
N TRP A 23 -26.81 -56.20 14.01
CA TRP A 23 -26.83 -54.80 14.43
C TRP A 23 -25.47 -54.08 14.30
N LEU A 24 -24.36 -54.82 14.28
CA LEU A 24 -23.03 -54.27 14.14
C LEU A 24 -22.63 -54.05 12.66
N LEU A 25 -23.33 -54.63 11.71
CA LEU A 25 -23.09 -54.39 10.27
C LEU A 25 -23.96 -53.29 9.69
N GLY A 26 -25.00 -52.84 10.40
CA GLY A 26 -25.88 -51.75 9.98
C GLY A 26 -25.35 -50.34 10.36
N CYS A 27 -24.49 -50.24 11.39
CA CYS A 27 -23.95 -48.93 11.83
C CYS A 27 -22.66 -48.53 11.12
N SER A 28 -22.00 -49.44 10.41
CA SER A 28 -20.74 -49.12 9.69
C SER A 28 -20.95 -48.50 8.30
N ALA A 29 -22.17 -48.57 7.76
CA ALA A 29 -22.49 -47.98 6.43
C ALA A 29 -22.99 -46.53 6.51
N LEU A 30 -23.34 -46.01 7.70
CA LEU A 30 -23.80 -44.61 7.89
C LEU A 30 -22.70 -43.66 8.34
N ALA A 31 -21.51 -44.16 8.70
CA ALA A 31 -20.40 -43.32 9.17
C ALA A 31 -19.44 -42.90 8.05
N ALA A 32 -19.61 -43.40 6.82
CA ALA A 32 -18.73 -43.11 5.69
C ALA A 32 -19.20 -41.91 4.79
N CYS A 33 -20.34 -41.27 5.11
CA CYS A 33 -20.90 -40.19 4.30
C CYS A 33 -20.79 -38.79 4.91
N LEU A 34 -20.01 -38.59 5.99
CA LEU A 34 -19.96 -37.30 6.71
C LEU A 34 -18.56 -36.69 6.84
N SER A 35 -17.72 -36.80 5.82
CA SER A 35 -16.49 -35.98 5.80
C SER A 35 -15.96 -35.72 4.41
N VAL A 36 -16.82 -35.38 3.45
CA VAL A 36 -16.40 -34.53 2.35
C VAL A 36 -16.74 -33.10 2.79
N ALA A 37 -15.91 -32.54 3.65
CA ALA A 37 -15.82 -31.09 3.72
C ALA A 37 -15.61 -30.63 2.28
N PRO A 38 -16.44 -29.72 1.72
CA PRO A 38 -16.13 -29.18 0.43
C PRO A 38 -14.74 -28.54 0.56
N LEU A 39 -13.72 -29.16 -0.04
CA LEU A 39 -12.54 -28.40 -0.43
C LEU A 39 -13.11 -27.25 -1.24
N SER A 40 -13.18 -26.07 -0.62
CA SER A 40 -13.52 -24.84 -1.31
C SER A 40 -12.45 -24.69 -2.37
N ALA A 41 -12.72 -25.19 -3.56
CA ALA A 41 -11.82 -25.07 -4.71
C ALA A 41 -11.60 -23.57 -4.86
N LYS A 42 -10.42 -23.12 -4.44
CA LYS A 42 -10.00 -21.73 -4.58
C LYS A 42 -10.11 -21.45 -6.08
N ALA A 43 -11.04 -20.60 -6.48
CA ALA A 43 -11.28 -20.31 -7.89
C ALA A 43 -9.92 -19.94 -8.51
N SER A 44 -9.55 -20.59 -9.60
CA SER A 44 -8.28 -20.30 -10.27
C SER A 44 -8.23 -18.82 -10.64
N LEU A 45 -7.11 -18.17 -10.35
CA LEU A 45 -6.87 -16.79 -10.76
C LEU A 45 -6.75 -16.71 -12.28
N ASP A 46 -7.14 -15.59 -12.83
CA ASP A 46 -6.97 -15.30 -14.25
C ASP A 46 -5.47 -15.16 -14.61
N LYS A 47 -4.68 -14.62 -13.67
CA LYS A 47 -3.23 -14.52 -13.73
C LYS A 47 -2.69 -14.59 -12.30
N SER A 48 -1.79 -15.54 -11.98
CA SER A 48 -1.25 -15.73 -10.63
C SER A 48 0.08 -15.01 -10.39
N ARG A 49 0.88 -14.78 -11.43
CA ARG A 49 2.15 -14.04 -11.35
C ARG A 49 1.94 -12.62 -11.87
N LEU A 50 2.25 -11.63 -11.03
CA LEU A 50 2.10 -10.22 -11.31
C LEU A 50 3.43 -9.50 -11.26
N THR A 51 3.69 -8.66 -12.26
CA THR A 51 4.80 -7.70 -12.24
C THR A 51 4.31 -6.37 -11.67
N LEU A 52 4.83 -5.98 -10.50
CA LEU A 52 4.49 -4.74 -9.81
C LEU A 52 5.66 -3.77 -9.78
N VAL A 53 5.46 -2.58 -10.36
CA VAL A 53 6.48 -1.53 -10.40
C VAL A 53 6.26 -0.48 -9.29
N LEU A 54 7.36 -0.03 -8.72
CA LEU A 54 7.47 1.09 -7.79
C LEU A 54 8.75 1.90 -8.09
N ASP A 55 8.87 3.10 -7.53
CA ASP A 55 10.00 4.01 -7.76
C ASP A 55 11.16 3.81 -6.76
N ASP A 56 10.87 3.48 -5.51
CA ASP A 56 11.89 3.27 -4.47
C ASP A 56 11.39 2.26 -3.43
N ARG A 57 11.94 1.05 -3.46
CA ARG A 57 11.57 -0.02 -2.53
C ARG A 57 11.93 0.29 -1.07
N THR A 58 12.84 1.23 -0.83
CA THR A 58 13.22 1.65 0.51
C THR A 58 12.25 2.65 1.13
N SER A 59 11.38 3.26 0.32
CA SER A 59 10.37 4.20 0.79
C SER A 59 9.25 3.51 1.56
N LEU A 60 8.95 4.01 2.76
CA LEU A 60 7.83 3.51 3.56
C LEU A 60 6.45 3.84 2.95
N ALA A 61 6.39 4.65 1.90
CA ALA A 61 5.17 4.83 1.13
C ALA A 61 4.66 3.51 0.51
N HIS A 62 5.56 2.55 0.26
CA HIS A 62 5.23 1.21 -0.24
C HIS A 62 5.12 0.15 0.86
N LEU A 63 5.28 0.53 2.15
CA LEU A 63 5.29 -0.40 3.27
C LEU A 63 4.13 -1.40 3.29
N PRO A 64 2.85 -1.01 3.04
CA PRO A 64 1.75 -1.97 3.04
C PRO A 64 1.89 -3.07 1.98
N LEU A 65 2.53 -2.79 0.86
CA LEU A 65 2.80 -3.79 -0.19
C LEU A 65 3.90 -4.76 0.23
N LEU A 66 5.02 -4.24 0.73
CA LEU A 66 6.15 -5.04 1.19
C LEU A 66 5.77 -5.92 2.39
N LEU A 67 4.97 -5.37 3.32
CA LEU A 67 4.40 -6.16 4.43
C LEU A 67 3.39 -7.22 3.95
N SER A 68 2.63 -6.95 2.88
CA SER A 68 1.72 -7.97 2.32
C SER A 68 2.50 -9.18 1.80
N GLU A 69 3.68 -8.97 1.25
CA GLU A 69 4.59 -10.05 0.84
C GLU A 69 5.17 -10.76 2.08
N GLN A 70 5.78 -10.01 3.00
CA GLN A 70 6.42 -10.54 4.21
C GLN A 70 5.47 -11.35 5.09
N LEU A 71 4.22 -10.89 5.23
CA LEU A 71 3.16 -11.56 5.98
C LEU A 71 2.49 -12.69 5.19
N GLY A 72 2.92 -12.94 3.95
CA GLY A 72 2.38 -13.99 3.10
C GLY A 72 0.94 -13.75 2.61
N PHE A 73 0.47 -12.48 2.62
CA PHE A 73 -0.91 -12.19 2.21
C PHE A 73 -1.11 -12.36 0.70
N PHE A 74 -0.13 -12.01 -0.13
CA PHE A 74 -0.17 -12.30 -1.56
C PHE A 74 -0.24 -13.80 -1.83
N LYS A 75 0.64 -14.58 -1.20
CA LYS A 75 0.64 -16.05 -1.30
C LYS A 75 -0.67 -16.66 -0.82
N ALA A 76 -1.27 -16.13 0.26
CA ALA A 76 -2.56 -16.59 0.77
C ALA A 76 -3.70 -16.34 -0.24
N GLU A 77 -3.61 -15.33 -1.08
CA GLU A 77 -4.55 -15.08 -2.18
C GLU A 77 -4.17 -15.84 -3.48
N GLY A 78 -3.03 -16.53 -3.51
CA GLY A 78 -2.56 -17.30 -4.67
C GLY A 78 -1.74 -16.46 -5.66
N LEU A 79 -1.21 -15.32 -5.20
CA LEU A 79 -0.41 -14.42 -6.03
C LEU A 79 1.09 -14.60 -5.74
N GLU A 80 1.87 -14.50 -6.81
CA GLU A 80 3.32 -14.32 -6.82
C GLU A 80 3.61 -12.94 -7.38
N ILE A 81 4.34 -12.10 -6.64
CA ILE A 81 4.68 -10.73 -7.07
C ILE A 81 6.13 -10.69 -7.53
N GLU A 82 6.32 -10.26 -8.76
CA GLU A 82 7.63 -9.89 -9.32
C GLU A 82 7.81 -8.38 -9.19
N TRP A 83 8.75 -7.96 -8.35
CA TRP A 83 9.02 -6.56 -8.10
C TRP A 83 9.92 -5.97 -9.16
N VAL A 84 9.49 -4.84 -9.73
CA VAL A 84 10.29 -4.01 -10.64
C VAL A 84 10.49 -2.66 -10.01
N GLU A 85 11.74 -2.18 -9.97
CA GLU A 85 12.08 -0.86 -9.48
C GLU A 85 12.49 0.01 -10.66
N GLN A 86 11.95 1.22 -10.73
CA GLN A 86 12.26 2.20 -11.77
C GLN A 86 12.83 3.47 -11.13
N ALA A 87 13.82 4.06 -11.79
CA ALA A 87 14.53 5.22 -11.26
C ALA A 87 13.63 6.48 -11.12
N SER A 88 12.42 6.48 -11.69
CA SER A 88 11.48 7.59 -11.61
C SER A 88 10.04 7.14 -11.80
N GLN A 89 9.10 7.94 -11.29
CA GLN A 89 7.67 7.73 -11.51
C GLN A 89 7.32 7.81 -13.00
N THR A 90 8.00 8.66 -13.77
CA THR A 90 7.82 8.80 -15.22
C THR A 90 8.20 7.49 -15.94
N ALA A 91 9.31 6.85 -15.55
CA ALA A 91 9.71 5.55 -16.08
C ALA A 91 8.72 4.45 -15.69
N ALA A 92 8.23 4.46 -14.45
CA ALA A 92 7.21 3.51 -14.00
C ALA A 92 5.87 3.68 -14.76
N MET A 93 5.44 4.92 -15.04
CA MET A 93 4.27 5.19 -15.90
C MET A 93 4.48 4.67 -17.32
N ALA A 94 5.68 4.83 -17.90
CA ALA A 94 6.00 4.30 -19.21
C ALA A 94 5.93 2.77 -19.24
N ALA A 95 6.45 2.09 -18.21
CA ALA A 95 6.38 0.64 -18.09
C ALA A 95 4.92 0.14 -18.04
N LEU A 96 4.03 0.83 -17.30
CA LEU A 96 2.61 0.50 -17.25
C LEU A 96 1.91 0.70 -18.61
N THR A 97 2.20 1.83 -19.31
CA THR A 97 1.59 2.13 -20.61
C THR A 97 2.06 1.19 -21.71
N GLN A 98 3.28 0.69 -21.63
CA GLN A 98 3.86 -0.29 -22.57
C GLN A 98 3.48 -1.74 -22.21
N ALA A 99 2.69 -1.95 -21.15
CA ALA A 99 2.31 -3.26 -20.63
C ALA A 99 3.51 -4.19 -20.30
N THR A 100 4.68 -3.61 -19.98
CA THR A 100 5.83 -4.37 -19.49
C THR A 100 5.69 -4.71 -18.01
N VAL A 101 4.76 -4.06 -17.32
CA VAL A 101 4.33 -4.36 -15.95
C VAL A 101 2.81 -4.37 -15.86
N ASP A 102 2.27 -5.13 -14.89
CA ASP A 102 0.83 -5.28 -14.69
C ASP A 102 0.25 -4.21 -13.78
N VAL A 103 1.00 -3.86 -12.73
CA VAL A 103 0.55 -3.00 -11.63
C VAL A 103 1.61 -1.95 -11.34
N MET A 104 1.19 -0.72 -11.08
CA MET A 104 2.06 0.36 -10.62
C MET A 104 1.60 0.85 -9.24
N SER A 105 2.55 1.00 -8.31
CA SER A 105 2.32 1.71 -7.05
C SER A 105 2.78 3.16 -7.19
N ALA A 106 1.83 4.09 -7.23
CA ALA A 106 2.11 5.51 -7.39
C ALA A 106 1.00 6.38 -6.82
N SER A 107 1.26 7.68 -6.64
CA SER A 107 0.23 8.64 -6.23
C SER A 107 -0.91 8.72 -7.24
N TYR A 108 -2.14 8.94 -6.75
CA TYR A 108 -3.35 8.92 -7.58
C TYR A 108 -3.32 9.93 -8.75
N ASP A 109 -2.68 11.07 -8.58
CA ASP A 109 -2.54 12.07 -9.65
C ASP A 109 -1.85 11.51 -10.90
N SER A 110 -1.07 10.44 -10.78
CA SER A 110 -0.50 9.70 -11.93
C SER A 110 -1.57 9.09 -12.82
N ALA A 111 -2.67 8.57 -12.24
CA ALA A 111 -3.80 8.07 -13.03
C ALA A 111 -4.45 9.19 -13.85
N LEU A 112 -4.56 10.39 -13.26
CA LEU A 112 -5.11 11.56 -13.95
C LEU A 112 -4.18 12.05 -15.08
N ILE A 113 -2.87 12.06 -14.86
CA ILE A 113 -1.87 12.40 -15.89
C ILE A 113 -1.88 11.37 -17.03
N LEU A 114 -1.96 10.08 -16.70
CA LEU A 114 -2.05 9.02 -17.70
C LEU A 114 -3.35 9.14 -18.53
N LYS A 115 -4.47 9.44 -17.88
CA LYS A 115 -5.75 9.69 -18.57
C LYS A 115 -5.67 10.88 -19.52
N GLN A 116 -5.01 11.97 -19.10
CA GLN A 116 -4.75 13.12 -19.97
C GLN A 116 -3.92 12.75 -21.21
N LYS A 117 -2.98 11.80 -21.05
CA LYS A 117 -2.15 11.29 -22.16
C LYS A 117 -2.86 10.22 -23.00
N GLY A 118 -4.15 9.96 -22.77
CA GLY A 118 -4.95 9.00 -23.52
C GLY A 118 -4.82 7.54 -23.05
N PHE A 119 -4.22 7.31 -21.86
CA PHE A 119 -4.13 5.96 -21.30
C PHE A 119 -5.10 5.79 -20.11
N ASP A 120 -5.95 4.79 -20.18
CA ASP A 120 -6.94 4.49 -19.16
C ASP A 120 -6.32 3.70 -17.99
N ALA A 121 -5.69 4.45 -17.06
CA ALA A 121 -5.25 3.92 -15.78
C ALA A 121 -6.38 3.97 -14.75
N VAL A 122 -6.51 2.89 -13.97
CA VAL A 122 -7.54 2.73 -12.93
C VAL A 122 -6.89 2.47 -11.58
N CYS A 123 -7.22 3.29 -10.59
CA CYS A 123 -6.93 3.04 -9.19
C CYS A 123 -7.88 1.97 -8.66
N ILE A 124 -7.34 0.82 -8.25
CA ILE A 124 -8.12 -0.31 -7.70
C ILE A 124 -8.04 -0.40 -6.18
N ALA A 125 -7.07 0.29 -5.54
CA ALA A 125 -7.01 0.46 -4.08
C ALA A 125 -6.12 1.66 -3.72
N GLN A 126 -6.54 2.45 -2.72
CA GLN A 126 -5.74 3.50 -2.12
C GLN A 126 -4.87 2.93 -0.98
N ILE A 127 -3.57 3.14 -1.04
CA ILE A 127 -2.62 2.73 0.00
C ILE A 127 -2.46 3.83 1.04
N ALA A 128 -2.36 5.08 0.60
CA ALA A 128 -2.12 6.24 1.46
C ALA A 128 -3.15 7.36 1.22
N ARG A 129 -3.64 7.96 2.32
CA ARG A 129 -4.61 9.07 2.32
C ARG A 129 -3.95 10.44 2.16
N THR A 130 -2.64 10.50 2.36
CA THR A 130 -1.83 11.71 2.22
C THR A 130 -0.61 11.43 1.35
N PRO A 131 0.09 12.46 0.83
CA PRO A 131 1.27 12.29 -0.01
C PRO A 131 2.43 11.55 0.65
N GLN A 132 2.51 11.57 2.00
CA GLN A 132 3.57 10.96 2.81
C GLN A 132 4.96 11.58 2.61
N TRP A 133 5.04 12.77 2.07
CA TRP A 133 6.27 13.56 1.96
C TRP A 133 6.34 14.65 3.01
N ALA A 134 7.57 15.09 3.33
CA ALA A 134 7.81 16.27 4.14
C ALA A 134 8.91 17.13 3.52
N LEU A 135 8.82 18.45 3.70
CA LEU A 135 9.88 19.40 3.37
C LEU A 135 10.66 19.70 4.65
N GLY A 136 11.93 19.34 4.64
CA GLY A 136 12.88 19.66 5.69
C GLY A 136 13.89 20.70 5.18
N VAL A 137 14.19 21.69 6.01
CA VAL A 137 15.18 22.72 5.73
C VAL A 137 16.44 22.43 6.53
N SER A 138 17.60 22.48 5.88
CA SER A 138 18.91 22.23 6.48
C SER A 138 19.21 23.22 7.58
N ASN A 139 19.42 22.72 8.81
CA ASN A 139 19.79 23.55 9.96
C ASN A 139 21.16 24.23 9.77
N LYS A 140 22.05 23.58 8.99
CA LYS A 140 23.38 24.09 8.67
C LYS A 140 23.35 25.16 7.58
N ASN A 141 22.63 24.93 6.48
CA ASN A 141 22.66 25.78 5.29
C ASN A 141 21.68 26.95 5.36
N VAL A 142 20.59 26.81 6.14
CA VAL A 142 19.54 27.84 6.29
C VAL A 142 19.16 27.98 7.78
N PRO A 143 20.12 28.36 8.65
CA PRO A 143 19.93 28.35 10.11
C PRO A 143 18.86 29.33 10.59
N ASN A 144 18.53 30.36 9.80
CA ASN A 144 17.56 31.40 10.15
C ASN A 144 16.24 31.29 9.40
N PHE A 145 15.88 30.09 8.94
CA PHE A 145 14.61 29.87 8.24
C PHE A 145 13.40 30.30 9.10
N LYS A 146 12.50 31.09 8.51
CA LYS A 146 11.26 31.55 9.15
C LYS A 146 10.03 31.27 8.29
N THR A 147 10.13 31.43 6.99
CA THR A 147 9.01 31.32 6.04
C THR A 147 9.44 30.63 4.76
N MET A 148 8.48 30.16 3.97
CA MET A 148 8.75 29.58 2.65
C MET A 148 9.48 30.56 1.71
N ALA A 149 9.34 31.88 1.89
CA ALA A 149 10.04 32.87 1.10
C ALA A 149 11.58 32.82 1.26
N ASP A 150 12.07 32.31 2.39
CA ASP A 150 13.51 32.17 2.67
C ASP A 150 14.15 31.06 1.80
N LEU A 151 13.34 30.24 1.14
CA LEU A 151 13.81 29.24 0.17
C LEU A 151 14.06 29.83 -1.23
N ARG A 152 13.81 31.12 -1.47
CA ARG A 152 14.09 31.75 -2.75
C ARG A 152 15.57 31.62 -3.10
N GLY A 153 15.88 31.16 -4.32
CA GLY A 153 17.23 30.90 -4.80
C GLY A 153 17.92 29.67 -4.16
N LYS A 154 17.28 28.98 -3.24
CA LYS A 154 17.85 27.82 -2.55
C LYS A 154 17.73 26.52 -3.39
N ARG A 155 18.64 25.58 -3.11
CA ARG A 155 18.69 24.25 -3.71
C ARG A 155 17.74 23.33 -2.96
N ILE A 156 16.70 22.85 -3.62
CA ILE A 156 15.72 21.92 -3.03
C ILE A 156 15.87 20.57 -3.70
N GLY A 157 16.23 19.55 -2.88
CA GLY A 157 16.35 18.18 -3.32
C GLY A 157 15.00 17.47 -3.38
N LEU A 158 14.77 16.66 -4.41
CA LEU A 158 13.66 15.73 -4.51
C LEU A 158 14.01 14.56 -5.44
N MET A 159 13.22 13.47 -5.35
CA MET A 159 13.55 12.20 -6.00
C MET A 159 13.25 12.15 -7.50
N ASP A 160 12.32 12.97 -8.02
CA ASP A 160 11.86 12.80 -9.40
C ASP A 160 11.47 14.14 -10.05
N ALA A 161 12.02 14.36 -11.24
CA ALA A 161 11.60 15.48 -12.10
C ALA A 161 10.20 15.18 -12.67
N GLU A 162 9.32 16.18 -12.63
CA GLU A 162 7.95 16.09 -13.15
C GLU A 162 7.07 15.00 -12.48
N GLY A 163 7.56 14.41 -11.40
CA GLY A 163 6.82 13.42 -10.60
C GLY A 163 5.79 14.06 -9.66
N SER A 164 5.02 13.20 -8.97
CA SER A 164 4.01 13.64 -8.01
C SER A 164 4.59 14.42 -6.83
N ALA A 165 5.82 14.11 -6.41
CA ALA A 165 6.52 14.86 -5.35
C ALA A 165 6.74 16.32 -5.76
N GLN A 166 7.25 16.56 -6.98
CA GLN A 166 7.45 17.92 -7.48
C GLN A 166 6.13 18.67 -7.63
N ARG A 167 5.08 18.04 -8.13
CA ARG A 167 3.73 18.65 -8.23
C ARG A 167 3.18 19.01 -6.85
N CYS A 168 3.30 18.10 -5.88
CA CYS A 168 2.86 18.32 -4.50
C CYS A 168 3.58 19.52 -3.87
N LEU A 169 4.92 19.59 -3.96
CA LEU A 169 5.70 20.67 -3.42
C LEU A 169 5.44 22.00 -4.16
N SER A 170 5.37 21.98 -5.50
CA SER A 170 5.07 23.18 -6.31
C SER A 170 3.73 23.80 -5.94
N PHE A 171 2.68 22.97 -5.72
CA PHE A 171 1.40 23.46 -5.25
C PHE A 171 1.51 24.12 -3.86
N SER A 172 2.22 23.49 -2.92
CA SER A 172 2.45 24.03 -1.58
C SER A 172 3.20 25.35 -1.61
N MET A 173 4.22 25.46 -2.47
CA MET A 173 5.00 26.68 -2.67
C MET A 173 4.11 27.81 -3.20
N LEU A 174 3.31 27.55 -4.25
CA LEU A 174 2.38 28.54 -4.81
C LEU A 174 1.39 29.06 -3.76
N ARG A 175 0.88 28.17 -2.91
CA ARG A 175 -0.01 28.55 -1.79
C ARG A 175 0.68 29.43 -0.74
N SER A 176 2.00 29.35 -0.66
CA SER A 176 2.85 30.15 0.26
C SER A 176 3.48 31.38 -0.43
N GLY A 177 3.10 31.70 -1.67
CA GLY A 177 3.61 32.86 -2.42
C GLY A 177 5.01 32.67 -3.02
N LEU A 178 5.54 31.44 -3.05
CA LEU A 178 6.80 31.09 -3.68
C LEU A 178 6.53 30.33 -4.99
N LYS A 179 7.14 30.75 -6.08
CA LYS A 179 6.96 30.07 -7.38
C LYS A 179 7.97 28.93 -7.51
N PRO A 180 7.63 27.85 -8.23
CA PRO A 180 8.57 26.76 -8.51
C PRO A 180 9.87 27.21 -9.22
N ASN A 181 9.82 28.31 -9.99
CA ASN A 181 10.97 28.86 -10.67
C ASN A 181 11.82 29.79 -9.77
N ASP A 182 11.37 30.08 -8.55
CA ASP A 182 12.14 30.88 -7.59
C ASP A 182 13.22 30.08 -6.86
N ILE A 183 13.30 28.75 -7.09
CA ILE A 183 14.24 27.85 -6.44
C ILE A 183 15.10 27.10 -7.47
N GLN A 184 16.12 26.39 -6.97
CA GLN A 184 16.94 25.48 -7.77
C GLN A 184 16.56 24.04 -7.45
N TRP A 185 16.01 23.30 -8.40
CA TRP A 185 15.69 21.90 -8.25
C TRP A 185 16.96 21.04 -8.32
N VAL A 186 17.14 20.13 -7.35
CA VAL A 186 18.21 19.13 -7.35
C VAL A 186 17.56 17.75 -7.36
N TYR A 187 17.70 17.03 -8.48
CA TYR A 187 17.12 15.70 -8.62
C TYR A 187 18.05 14.64 -8.09
N LEU A 188 17.51 13.76 -7.24
CA LEU A 188 18.21 12.72 -6.52
C LEU A 188 17.63 11.37 -6.98
N ASN A 189 18.48 10.37 -7.16
CA ASN A 189 18.10 9.13 -7.82
C ASN A 189 17.79 7.96 -6.85
N SER A 190 17.88 8.20 -5.53
CA SER A 190 17.55 7.21 -4.51
C SER A 190 17.40 7.85 -3.13
N SER A 191 16.70 7.19 -2.23
CA SER A 191 16.61 7.59 -0.81
C SER A 191 17.98 7.71 -0.14
N LEU A 192 18.92 6.82 -0.46
CA LEU A 192 20.27 6.91 0.07
C LEU A 192 21.00 8.16 -0.46
N HIS A 193 20.85 8.47 -1.75
CA HIS A 193 21.42 9.71 -2.32
C HIS A 193 20.79 10.96 -1.68
N ALA A 194 19.48 10.95 -1.42
CA ALA A 194 18.80 12.04 -0.73
C ALA A 194 19.35 12.25 0.69
N LEU A 195 19.56 11.18 1.44
CA LEU A 195 20.16 11.22 2.78
C LEU A 195 21.59 11.84 2.75
N VAL A 196 22.42 11.38 1.81
CA VAL A 196 23.81 11.88 1.64
C VAL A 196 23.81 13.35 1.19
N ALA A 197 22.97 13.73 0.24
CA ALA A 197 22.88 15.10 -0.27
C ALA A 197 22.48 16.10 0.83
N ALA A 198 21.54 15.74 1.70
CA ALA A 198 21.15 16.58 2.83
C ALA A 198 22.30 16.74 3.84
N ARG A 199 22.96 15.64 4.24
CA ARG A 199 24.07 15.66 5.21
C ARG A 199 25.32 16.38 4.73
N SER A 200 25.66 16.22 3.45
CA SER A 200 26.83 16.88 2.86
C SER A 200 26.60 18.39 2.64
N GLY A 201 25.34 18.87 2.70
CA GLY A 201 24.99 20.24 2.37
C GLY A 201 24.92 20.50 0.86
N ALA A 202 24.79 19.45 0.04
CA ALA A 202 24.55 19.59 -1.41
C ALA A 202 23.18 20.21 -1.71
N VAL A 203 22.24 20.10 -0.79
CA VAL A 203 20.92 20.74 -0.84
C VAL A 203 20.69 21.61 0.40
N ASP A 204 19.88 22.65 0.24
CA ASP A 204 19.52 23.60 1.31
C ASP A 204 18.19 23.19 1.98
N ALA A 205 17.35 22.47 1.24
CA ALA A 205 16.17 21.81 1.74
C ALA A 205 15.96 20.48 0.98
N LEU A 206 15.24 19.55 1.60
CA LEU A 206 14.93 18.25 1.02
C LEU A 206 13.43 17.99 1.11
N PHE A 207 12.81 17.59 0.00
CA PHE A 207 11.43 17.08 -0.02
C PHE A 207 11.44 15.59 -0.32
N ALA A 208 11.22 14.79 0.71
CA ALA A 208 11.33 13.35 0.63
C ALA A 208 10.29 12.63 1.51
N SER A 209 10.18 11.32 1.32
CA SER A 209 9.39 10.41 2.15
C SER A 209 10.22 9.85 3.32
N ASP A 210 9.55 9.14 4.22
CA ASP A 210 10.22 8.31 5.19
C ASP A 210 10.73 6.99 4.54
N PRO A 211 11.86 6.46 5.07
CA PRO A 211 12.51 6.79 6.35
C PRO A 211 13.54 7.93 6.29
N VAL A 212 13.84 8.51 5.13
CA VAL A 212 14.87 9.54 4.95
C VAL A 212 14.61 10.74 5.86
N MET A 213 13.38 11.25 5.87
CA MET A 213 13.02 12.44 6.65
C MET A 213 13.20 12.19 8.13
N THR A 214 12.69 11.09 8.67
CA THR A 214 12.85 10.74 10.10
C THR A 214 14.32 10.54 10.48
N ALA A 215 15.14 9.95 9.59
CA ALA A 215 16.57 9.77 9.86
C ALA A 215 17.32 11.10 9.97
N LEU A 216 16.95 12.09 9.16
CA LEU A 216 17.53 13.43 9.17
C LEU A 216 17.04 14.26 10.36
N GLU A 217 15.74 14.21 10.68
CA GLU A 217 15.16 14.85 11.86
C GLU A 217 15.81 14.36 13.16
N LYS A 218 15.99 13.04 13.31
CA LYS A 218 16.61 12.42 14.51
C LYS A 218 18.05 12.83 14.76
N LYS A 219 18.76 13.27 13.74
CA LYS A 219 20.16 13.74 13.82
C LYS A 219 20.28 15.26 13.81
N ASP A 220 19.15 15.96 13.83
CA ASP A 220 19.09 17.42 13.75
C ASP A 220 19.77 17.98 12.47
N ASP A 221 19.84 17.16 11.42
CA ASP A 221 20.37 17.55 10.11
C ASP A 221 19.46 18.58 9.44
N LEU A 222 18.13 18.46 9.66
CA LEU A 222 17.12 19.36 9.12
C LEU A 222 15.92 19.52 10.10
N THR A 223 15.18 20.63 9.88
CA THR A 223 13.90 20.90 10.55
C THR A 223 12.77 20.79 9.54
N VAL A 224 11.75 19.96 9.84
CA VAL A 224 10.57 19.82 8.98
C VAL A 224 9.68 21.05 9.09
N VAL A 225 9.43 21.69 7.94
CA VAL A 225 8.65 22.94 7.83
C VAL A 225 7.30 22.76 7.12
N SER A 226 7.17 21.68 6.33
CA SER A 226 5.88 21.22 5.77
C SER A 226 5.81 19.72 5.87
N ASN A 227 4.73 19.20 6.48
CA ASN A 227 4.61 17.77 6.82
C ASN A 227 3.33 17.15 6.24
N PHE A 228 3.39 16.66 5.00
CA PHE A 228 2.26 15.99 4.34
C PHE A 228 2.20 14.49 4.66
N ARG A 229 2.95 14.06 5.67
CA ARG A 229 2.76 12.77 6.36
C ARG A 229 1.50 12.81 7.24
N THR A 230 1.04 14.03 7.65
CA THR A 230 -0.11 14.22 8.54
C THR A 230 -1.38 14.61 7.80
N LEU A 231 -2.53 14.15 8.30
CA LEU A 231 -3.84 14.54 7.77
C LEU A 231 -4.09 16.04 7.91
N LYS A 232 -3.74 16.61 9.09
CA LYS A 232 -3.97 18.01 9.42
C LYS A 232 -3.29 18.95 8.42
N GLN A 233 -2.00 18.81 8.21
CA GLN A 233 -1.27 19.71 7.30
C GLN A 233 -1.66 19.50 5.84
N THR A 234 -1.92 18.26 5.44
CA THR A 234 -2.45 17.97 4.11
C THR A 234 -3.77 18.70 3.86
N GLN A 235 -4.72 18.61 4.79
CA GLN A 235 -5.99 19.34 4.69
C GLN A 235 -5.82 20.86 4.63
N GLN A 236 -4.94 21.42 5.45
CA GLN A 236 -4.67 22.86 5.49
C GLN A 236 -4.12 23.39 4.17
N VAL A 237 -3.19 22.67 3.55
CA VAL A 237 -2.53 23.11 2.33
C VAL A 237 -3.38 22.82 1.10
N PHE A 238 -3.96 21.63 0.97
CA PHE A 238 -4.66 21.19 -0.24
C PHE A 238 -6.18 21.41 -0.20
N GLY A 239 -6.73 21.85 0.96
CA GLY A 239 -8.17 22.01 1.14
C GLY A 239 -8.93 20.68 1.16
N GLY A 240 -8.26 19.61 1.57
CA GLY A 240 -8.74 18.24 1.69
C GLY A 240 -7.58 17.26 1.71
N LEU A 241 -7.87 15.96 1.81
CA LEU A 241 -6.84 14.93 1.76
C LEU A 241 -6.39 14.71 0.31
N LEU A 242 -5.13 15.01 0.03
CA LEU A 242 -4.50 14.70 -1.26
C LEU A 242 -4.05 13.24 -1.22
N PRO A 243 -4.61 12.35 -2.07
CA PRO A 243 -4.25 10.95 -2.05
C PRO A 243 -2.76 10.74 -2.37
N GLY A 244 -2.11 9.92 -1.58
CA GLY A 244 -0.79 9.38 -1.87
C GLY A 244 -0.87 8.13 -2.75
N ASN A 245 -0.03 7.14 -2.44
CA ASN A 245 0.09 5.93 -3.24
C ASN A 245 -1.21 5.13 -3.33
N CYS A 246 -1.44 4.61 -4.54
CA CYS A 246 -2.53 3.75 -4.95
C CYS A 246 -1.97 2.59 -5.77
N LEU A 247 -2.74 1.51 -5.91
CA LEU A 247 -2.51 0.50 -6.93
C LEU A 247 -3.19 0.94 -8.22
N LEU A 248 -2.39 1.16 -9.26
CA LEU A 248 -2.82 1.56 -10.59
C LEU A 248 -2.61 0.41 -11.56
N VAL A 249 -3.63 0.12 -12.35
CA VAL A 249 -3.62 -0.88 -13.43
C VAL A 249 -4.25 -0.29 -14.69
N SER A 250 -4.05 -0.91 -15.86
CA SER A 250 -4.81 -0.50 -17.06
C SER A 250 -6.27 -0.95 -16.97
N GLN A 251 -7.18 -0.22 -17.60
CA GLN A 251 -8.59 -0.62 -17.72
C GLN A 251 -8.72 -1.99 -18.40
N ALA A 252 -7.86 -2.29 -19.38
CA ALA A 252 -7.82 -3.58 -20.05
C ALA A 252 -7.45 -4.71 -19.06
N PHE A 253 -6.49 -4.47 -18.16
CA PHE A 253 -6.12 -5.44 -17.13
C PHE A 253 -7.27 -5.75 -16.17
N VAL A 254 -8.04 -4.73 -15.76
CA VAL A 254 -9.23 -4.91 -14.93
C VAL A 254 -10.26 -5.83 -15.60
N GLN A 255 -10.47 -5.65 -16.91
CA GLN A 255 -11.43 -6.43 -17.68
C GLN A 255 -10.97 -7.87 -17.92
N GLN A 256 -9.68 -8.07 -18.19
CA GLN A 256 -9.11 -9.40 -18.51
C GLN A 256 -8.82 -10.23 -17.25
N HIS A 257 -8.48 -9.57 -16.13
CA HIS A 257 -8.02 -10.24 -14.91
C HIS A 257 -8.75 -9.80 -13.64
N PRO A 258 -10.10 -9.81 -13.60
CA PRO A 258 -10.86 -9.29 -12.46
C PRO A 258 -10.63 -10.09 -11.17
N LYS A 259 -10.45 -11.41 -11.25
CA LYS A 259 -10.16 -12.25 -10.07
C LYS A 259 -8.76 -11.95 -9.50
N THR A 260 -7.81 -11.69 -10.37
CA THR A 260 -6.45 -11.29 -9.99
C THR A 260 -6.45 -9.91 -9.31
N CYS A 261 -7.18 -8.93 -9.86
CA CYS A 261 -7.39 -7.63 -9.21
C CYS A 261 -8.01 -7.79 -7.82
N GLN A 262 -9.04 -8.65 -7.69
CA GLN A 262 -9.66 -8.92 -6.40
C GLN A 262 -8.70 -9.55 -5.40
N ALA A 263 -7.89 -10.51 -5.82
CA ALA A 263 -6.89 -11.16 -4.98
C ALA A 263 -5.82 -10.16 -4.50
N LEU A 264 -5.30 -9.33 -5.41
CA LEU A 264 -4.32 -8.30 -5.11
C LEU A 264 -4.86 -7.28 -4.08
N VAL A 265 -6.06 -6.74 -4.34
CA VAL A 265 -6.72 -5.79 -3.44
C VAL A 265 -7.04 -6.44 -2.09
N SER A 266 -7.48 -7.70 -2.07
CA SER A 266 -7.76 -8.43 -0.81
C SER A 266 -6.52 -8.56 0.06
N ALA A 267 -5.36 -8.88 -0.53
CA ALA A 267 -4.08 -8.95 0.20
C ALA A 267 -3.70 -7.60 0.82
N VAL A 268 -3.80 -6.52 0.04
CA VAL A 268 -3.44 -5.17 0.49
C VAL A 268 -4.41 -4.65 1.55
N VAL A 269 -5.71 -4.81 1.37
CA VAL A 269 -6.73 -4.41 2.36
C VAL A 269 -6.54 -5.16 3.68
N ARG A 270 -6.19 -6.45 3.61
CA ARG A 270 -5.84 -7.25 4.80
C ARG A 270 -4.60 -6.69 5.51
N CYS A 271 -3.58 -6.25 4.75
CA CYS A 271 -2.38 -5.62 5.31
C CYS A 271 -2.69 -4.27 5.95
N LEU A 272 -3.49 -3.42 5.30
CA LEU A 272 -3.94 -2.15 5.87
C LEU A 272 -4.68 -2.36 7.19
N LYS A 273 -5.54 -3.38 7.27
CA LYS A 273 -6.20 -3.77 8.53
C LYS A 273 -5.19 -4.18 9.61
N TRP A 274 -4.22 -5.03 9.26
CA TRP A 274 -3.17 -5.47 10.17
C TRP A 274 -2.33 -4.29 10.67
N LEU A 275 -1.91 -3.40 9.78
CA LEU A 275 -1.05 -2.24 10.09
C LEU A 275 -1.70 -1.27 11.10
N ARG A 276 -3.03 -1.18 11.11
CA ARG A 276 -3.77 -0.34 12.10
C ARG A 276 -3.59 -0.81 13.53
N THR A 277 -3.39 -2.10 13.77
CA THR A 277 -3.32 -2.71 15.10
C THR A 277 -1.95 -3.26 15.45
N ALA A 278 -1.02 -3.32 14.47
CA ALA A 278 0.33 -3.82 14.68
C ALA A 278 1.10 -2.97 15.70
N GLY A 279 1.59 -3.61 16.73
CA GLY A 279 2.47 -2.99 17.73
C GLY A 279 3.94 -2.94 17.27
N PRO A 280 4.81 -2.26 18.06
CA PRO A 280 6.24 -2.17 17.74
C PRO A 280 6.90 -3.54 17.52
N SER A 281 6.59 -4.52 18.37
CA SER A 281 7.13 -5.88 18.25
C SER A 281 6.70 -6.59 16.97
N ASP A 282 5.46 -6.36 16.51
CA ASP A 282 4.96 -6.94 15.26
C ASP A 282 5.65 -6.31 14.06
N LEU A 283 5.83 -4.98 14.07
CA LEU A 283 6.54 -4.25 13.04
C LEU A 283 8.00 -4.69 12.94
N LEU A 284 8.72 -4.82 14.08
CA LEU A 284 10.12 -5.24 14.08
C LEU A 284 10.33 -6.69 13.62
N ARG A 285 9.38 -7.58 13.94
CA ARG A 285 9.44 -8.99 13.53
C ARG A 285 9.27 -9.13 12.01
N ASN A 286 8.51 -8.24 11.41
CA ASN A 286 8.20 -8.22 9.98
C ASN A 286 8.87 -7.04 9.26
N MET A 287 9.89 -6.46 9.88
CA MET A 287 10.65 -5.37 9.28
C MET A 287 11.31 -5.85 7.98
N VAL A 288 11.08 -5.11 6.91
CA VAL A 288 11.80 -5.29 5.65
C VAL A 288 13.17 -4.62 5.80
N ASP A 289 14.22 -5.30 5.40
CA ASP A 289 15.58 -4.73 5.42
C ASP A 289 15.60 -3.41 4.63
N ASN A 290 16.07 -2.37 5.29
CA ASN A 290 16.12 -1.03 4.72
C ASN A 290 17.52 -0.45 4.89
N PRO A 291 18.31 -0.37 3.80
CA PRO A 291 19.71 0.10 3.86
C PRO A 291 19.80 1.60 4.20
N VAL A 292 18.73 2.37 4.02
CA VAL A 292 18.69 3.81 4.37
C VAL A 292 18.63 3.97 5.88
N VAL A 293 17.95 3.07 6.59
CA VAL A 293 17.73 3.14 8.03
C VAL A 293 17.90 1.75 8.66
N PRO A 294 19.12 1.32 8.94
CA PRO A 294 19.39 0.08 9.66
C PRO A 294 18.99 0.14 11.15
N ASP A 295 18.84 1.35 11.71
CA ASP A 295 18.42 1.55 13.10
C ASP A 295 16.91 1.28 13.26
N ARG A 296 16.61 0.25 14.06
CA ARG A 296 15.24 -0.20 14.33
C ARG A 296 14.36 0.85 15.01
N LEU A 297 14.94 1.72 15.84
CA LEU A 297 14.18 2.78 16.50
C LEU A 297 13.82 3.89 15.51
N VAL A 298 14.72 4.24 14.61
CA VAL A 298 14.44 5.21 13.54
C VAL A 298 13.37 4.64 12.59
N TYR A 299 13.44 3.35 12.27
CA TYR A 299 12.41 2.68 11.47
C TYR A 299 11.02 2.74 12.14
N LEU A 300 10.92 2.38 13.42
CA LEU A 300 9.64 2.45 14.16
C LEU A 300 9.08 3.87 14.19
N ASN A 301 9.93 4.87 14.47
CA ASN A 301 9.50 6.27 14.46
C ASN A 301 9.01 6.70 13.06
N ALA A 302 9.68 6.27 12.00
CA ALA A 302 9.27 6.57 10.63
C ALA A 302 7.92 5.93 10.29
N VAL A 303 7.68 4.68 10.69
CA VAL A 303 6.37 4.03 10.55
C VAL A 303 5.30 4.76 11.36
N ASP A 304 5.58 5.17 12.59
CA ASP A 304 4.63 5.90 13.44
C ASP A 304 4.28 7.28 12.86
N ASN A 305 5.23 7.99 12.28
CA ASN A 305 5.01 9.26 11.57
C ASN A 305 4.05 9.11 10.37
N LEU A 306 4.00 7.92 9.78
CA LEU A 306 3.14 7.62 8.61
C LEU A 306 1.85 6.89 8.98
N ARG A 307 1.69 6.43 10.23
CA ARG A 307 0.58 5.53 10.62
C ARG A 307 -0.79 6.11 10.27
N GLU A 308 -1.04 7.39 10.58
CA GLU A 308 -2.32 8.02 10.26
C GLU A 308 -2.53 8.27 8.77
N SER A 309 -1.46 8.31 7.99
CA SER A 309 -1.49 8.58 6.55
C SER A 309 -1.88 7.36 5.72
N TYR A 310 -1.65 6.15 6.21
CA TYR A 310 -2.10 4.96 5.49
C TYR A 310 -3.62 4.89 5.41
N SER A 311 -4.11 4.34 4.31
CA SER A 311 -5.55 4.16 4.12
C SER A 311 -6.13 3.23 5.19
N LEU A 312 -7.31 3.58 5.68
CA LEU A 312 -7.98 2.76 6.69
C LEU A 312 -8.54 1.46 6.10
N ASP A 313 -8.90 1.48 4.81
CA ASP A 313 -9.67 0.42 4.20
C ASP A 313 -9.44 0.24 2.68
N GLY A 314 -8.61 1.08 2.08
CA GLY A 314 -8.29 1.03 0.65
C GLY A 314 -9.21 1.84 -0.27
N LEU A 315 -10.29 2.46 0.24
CA LEU A 315 -11.22 3.23 -0.57
C LEU A 315 -10.64 4.60 -0.95
N LEU A 316 -10.73 4.95 -2.23
CA LEU A 316 -10.46 6.30 -2.72
C LEU A 316 -11.78 7.04 -2.93
N THR A 317 -12.00 8.10 -2.13
CA THR A 317 -13.27 8.83 -2.15
C THR A 317 -13.35 9.87 -3.28
N PRO A 318 -14.54 10.24 -3.75
CA PRO A 318 -14.72 11.31 -4.75
C PRO A 318 -14.12 12.66 -4.30
N GLU A 319 -14.21 12.99 -3.01
CA GLU A 319 -13.64 14.23 -2.45
C GLU A 319 -12.13 14.25 -2.59
N ALA A 320 -11.45 13.15 -2.30
CA ALA A 320 -10.01 13.02 -2.44
C ALA A 320 -9.57 13.12 -3.92
N GLN A 321 -10.35 12.54 -4.86
CA GLN A 321 -10.13 12.72 -6.29
C GLN A 321 -10.19 14.19 -6.70
N GLN A 322 -11.18 14.94 -6.19
CA GLN A 322 -11.33 16.38 -6.46
C GLN A 322 -10.15 17.21 -5.95
N VAL A 323 -9.51 16.80 -4.83
CA VAL A 323 -8.30 17.48 -4.33
C VAL A 323 -7.16 17.33 -5.34
N SER A 324 -6.93 16.12 -5.87
CA SER A 324 -5.91 15.90 -6.91
C SER A 324 -6.18 16.70 -8.19
N LEU A 325 -7.43 16.76 -8.63
CA LEU A 325 -7.82 17.56 -9.80
C LEU A 325 -7.56 19.05 -9.59
N ARG A 326 -7.91 19.60 -8.41
CA ARG A 326 -7.64 21.01 -8.09
C ARG A 326 -6.14 21.31 -8.07
N MET A 327 -5.34 20.42 -7.50
CA MET A 327 -3.88 20.56 -7.52
C MET A 327 -3.35 20.62 -8.95
N LEU A 328 -3.72 19.67 -9.79
CA LEU A 328 -3.24 19.61 -11.18
C LEU A 328 -3.68 20.82 -11.99
N ARG A 329 -4.94 21.26 -11.85
CA ARG A 329 -5.47 22.44 -12.55
C ARG A 329 -4.74 23.75 -12.20
N LEU A 330 -4.32 23.90 -10.93
CA LEU A 330 -3.54 25.07 -10.51
C LEU A 330 -2.14 25.05 -11.12
N LEU A 331 -1.54 23.88 -11.26
CA LEU A 331 -0.18 23.72 -11.77
C LEU A 331 -0.11 23.78 -13.29
N ASP A 332 -1.14 23.30 -13.98
CA ASP A 332 -1.25 23.32 -15.44
C ASP A 332 -2.63 23.83 -15.87
N PRO A 333 -2.77 25.12 -16.18
CA PRO A 333 -4.03 25.71 -16.61
C PRO A 333 -4.61 25.09 -17.90
N ARG A 334 -3.81 24.39 -18.71
CA ARG A 334 -4.30 23.68 -19.90
C ARG A 334 -5.26 22.55 -19.52
N LEU A 335 -5.15 22.03 -18.28
CA LEU A 335 -6.08 21.07 -17.71
C LEU A 335 -7.46 21.68 -17.34
N LEU A 336 -7.57 23.02 -17.34
CA LEU A 336 -8.85 23.71 -17.10
C LEU A 336 -9.78 23.64 -18.31
N SER A 337 -9.23 23.66 -19.52
CA SER A 337 -10.00 23.66 -20.78
C SER A 337 -10.45 22.25 -21.21
N ALA A 338 -9.74 21.23 -20.78
CA ALA A 338 -10.15 19.86 -21.00
C ALA A 338 -11.18 19.49 -19.92
N THR A 339 -12.38 19.09 -20.33
CA THR A 339 -13.29 18.29 -19.50
C THR A 339 -12.54 16.97 -19.21
N LEU A 340 -11.56 17.02 -18.31
CA LEU A 340 -10.84 15.80 -17.92
C LEU A 340 -11.89 14.87 -17.36
N ALA A 341 -12.30 13.90 -18.17
CA ALA A 341 -13.17 12.83 -17.75
C ALA A 341 -12.38 11.96 -16.77
N TRP A 342 -12.23 12.46 -15.52
CA TRP A 342 -11.67 11.70 -14.38
C TRP A 342 -12.53 10.49 -14.01
N GLN A 343 -13.73 10.46 -14.56
CA GLN A 343 -14.64 9.32 -14.49
C GLN A 343 -13.95 8.07 -15.04
N GLY A 344 -14.08 6.97 -14.29
CA GLY A 344 -13.45 5.70 -14.64
C GLY A 344 -11.97 5.54 -14.21
N THR A 345 -11.35 6.56 -13.60
CA THR A 345 -9.98 6.42 -13.04
C THR A 345 -9.94 5.71 -11.68
N VAL A 346 -11.08 5.34 -11.11
CA VAL A 346 -11.20 4.62 -9.84
C VAL A 346 -12.21 3.50 -9.94
N ASN A 347 -11.84 2.32 -9.48
CA ASN A 347 -12.75 1.20 -9.26
C ASN A 347 -12.63 0.71 -7.81
N ASN A 348 -13.60 1.10 -6.98
CA ASN A 348 -13.67 0.72 -5.56
C ASN A 348 -14.40 -0.62 -5.32
N GLU A 349 -14.87 -1.34 -6.32
CA GLU A 349 -15.65 -2.57 -6.15
C GLU A 349 -14.82 -3.66 -5.49
N PHE A 350 -13.57 -3.83 -5.92
CA PHE A 350 -12.64 -4.80 -5.33
C PHE A 350 -12.39 -4.51 -3.84
N VAL A 351 -12.27 -3.23 -3.48
CA VAL A 351 -12.09 -2.83 -2.09
C VAL A 351 -13.34 -3.11 -1.28
N ARG A 352 -14.54 -2.80 -1.80
CA ARG A 352 -15.81 -3.09 -1.11
C ARG A 352 -15.96 -4.59 -0.83
N ALA A 353 -15.66 -5.43 -1.82
CA ALA A 353 -15.68 -6.88 -1.66
C ALA A 353 -14.66 -7.37 -0.62
N ALA A 354 -13.43 -6.84 -0.65
CA ALA A 354 -12.40 -7.16 0.35
C ALA A 354 -12.82 -6.73 1.77
N LYS A 355 -13.42 -5.55 1.93
CA LYS A 355 -13.94 -5.06 3.22
C LYS A 355 -15.01 -5.99 3.79
N GLN A 356 -15.96 -6.43 2.97
CA GLN A 356 -16.99 -7.39 3.38
C GLN A 356 -16.35 -8.69 3.86
N ARG A 357 -15.40 -9.24 3.08
CA ARG A 357 -14.69 -10.48 3.41
C ARG A 357 -13.93 -10.39 4.72
N PHE A 358 -13.27 -9.29 5.01
CA PHE A 358 -12.46 -9.09 6.22
C PHE A 358 -13.18 -8.37 7.36
N ARG A 359 -14.48 -8.07 7.22
CA ARG A 359 -15.31 -7.39 8.25
C ARG A 359 -14.65 -6.07 8.71
N MET A 360 -14.40 -5.17 7.77
CA MET A 360 -13.81 -3.84 8.02
C MET A 360 -14.87 -2.74 7.95
#